data_8674eb0f986b7e699557e275f93c178a
#
_entry.id   8674eb0f986b7e699557e275f93c178a
#
_cell.length_a   1.000
_cell.length_b   1.000
_cell.length_c   1.000
_cell.angle_alpha   90.00
_cell.angle_beta   90.00
_cell.angle_gamma   90.00
#
_symmetry.space_group_name_H-M   'P 1'
#
loop_
_entity.id
_entity.type
_entity.pdbx_description
1 polymer ?
#
loop_
_entity_poly.entity_id
_entity_poly.type
_entity_poly.pdbx_seq_one_letter_code
_entity_poly.pdbx_strand_id
1 'polypeptide(L)'
;MKRMNGNTVGVESGEAVLFSDFEDGGEMWTGTGQRERRQRIVFSTPFKEDPTVQASLALWDVDNATAMRADLRSENITEDGFDLVFRTWGDTRIARVRIAWFAIGPLHHEEDWDVY
;
A
#
# COMPACT_ATOMS: atom_id res chain seq x y z
N MET A 1 15.89 12.53 6.95
CA MET A 1 16.53 11.20 6.84
C MET A 1 16.22 10.39 8.08
N LYS A 2 15.74 9.18 7.87
CA LYS A 2 15.43 8.27 8.99
C LYS A 2 16.65 7.42 9.31
N ARG A 3 17.02 7.37 10.58
CA ARG A 3 18.10 6.51 11.07
C ARG A 3 17.51 5.36 11.87
N MET A 4 17.98 4.15 11.60
CA MET A 4 17.52 2.97 12.29
C MET A 4 18.51 2.60 13.39
N ASN A 5 18.02 2.53 14.62
CA ASN A 5 18.78 2.12 15.77
C ASN A 5 18.43 0.68 16.12
N GLY A 6 19.42 -0.12 16.35
CA GLY A 6 19.25 -1.52 16.74
C GLY A 6 20.05 -2.45 15.84
N ASN A 7 20.09 -3.72 16.24
CA ASN A 7 20.91 -4.72 15.59
C ASN A 7 20.19 -5.50 14.50
N THR A 8 18.86 -5.38 14.44
CA THR A 8 18.05 -6.17 13.52
C THR A 8 17.18 -5.25 12.70
N VAL A 9 17.31 -5.37 11.40
CA VAL A 9 16.48 -4.65 10.42
C VAL A 9 15.62 -5.66 9.70
N GLY A 10 14.34 -5.39 9.64
CA GLY A 10 13.38 -6.22 8.91
C GLY A 10 12.98 -5.57 7.59
N VAL A 11 12.77 -6.41 6.61
CA VAL A 11 12.16 -6.02 5.33
C VAL A 11 11.00 -6.97 5.09
N GLU A 12 9.83 -6.43 4.88
CA GLU A 12 8.69 -7.21 4.45
C GLU A 12 8.17 -6.65 3.13
N SER A 13 7.76 -7.53 2.23
CA SER A 13 7.20 -7.13 0.94
C SER A 13 5.98 -7.97 0.64
N GLY A 14 5.13 -7.45 -0.23
CA GLY A 14 3.94 -8.15 -0.66
C GLY A 14 3.30 -7.52 -1.86
N GLU A 15 2.23 -8.15 -2.31
CA GLU A 15 1.37 -7.64 -3.37
C GLU A 15 -0.09 -7.75 -2.93
N ALA A 16 -0.91 -6.85 -3.43
CA ALA A 16 -2.35 -6.87 -3.19
C ALA A 16 -3.08 -6.45 -4.45
N VAL A 17 -4.11 -7.22 -4.83
CA VAL A 17 -5.10 -6.76 -5.83
C VAL A 17 -6.01 -5.80 -5.09
N LEU A 18 -5.89 -4.53 -5.38
CA LEU A 18 -6.64 -3.50 -4.66
C LEU A 18 -8.10 -3.47 -5.10
N PHE A 19 -8.35 -3.67 -6.40
CA PHE A 19 -9.70 -3.84 -6.92
C PHE A 19 -9.66 -4.47 -8.32
N SER A 20 -10.81 -5.03 -8.72
CA SER A 20 -11.03 -5.63 -10.03
C SER A 20 -12.44 -5.22 -10.52
N ASP A 21 -12.64 -3.91 -10.64
CA ASP A 21 -13.97 -3.31 -10.83
C ASP A 21 -14.59 -3.60 -12.19
N PHE A 22 -13.80 -3.96 -13.19
CA PHE A 22 -14.34 -4.44 -14.48
C PHE A 22 -15.18 -5.70 -14.28
N GLU A 23 -14.73 -6.62 -13.46
CA GLU A 23 -15.43 -7.88 -13.21
C GLU A 23 -16.65 -7.67 -12.31
N ASP A 24 -16.53 -6.76 -11.35
CA ASP A 24 -17.50 -6.59 -10.28
C ASP A 24 -18.50 -5.45 -10.54
N GLY A 25 -18.36 -4.72 -11.64
CA GLY A 25 -19.19 -3.57 -11.93
C GLY A 25 -18.95 -2.39 -10.99
N GLY A 26 -17.75 -2.29 -10.42
CA GLY A 26 -17.40 -1.28 -9.42
C GLY A 26 -17.15 0.10 -10.02
N GLU A 27 -17.13 1.10 -9.16
CA GLU A 27 -17.08 2.51 -9.56
C GLU A 27 -15.75 2.93 -10.22
N MET A 28 -14.67 2.21 -10.01
CA MET A 28 -13.41 2.51 -10.71
C MET A 28 -13.54 2.27 -12.21
N TRP A 29 -14.41 1.36 -12.62
CA TRP A 29 -14.70 1.08 -14.01
C TRP A 29 -15.93 1.85 -14.53
N THR A 30 -17.00 1.95 -13.73
CA THR A 30 -18.27 2.51 -14.15
C THR A 30 -18.47 3.97 -13.77
N GLY A 31 -17.76 4.46 -12.76
CA GLY A 31 -17.94 5.78 -12.20
C GLY A 31 -17.14 6.87 -12.90
N THR A 32 -17.36 8.10 -12.46
CA THR A 32 -16.63 9.30 -12.90
C THR A 32 -16.33 10.17 -11.69
N GLY A 33 -15.43 11.15 -11.86
CA GLY A 33 -15.06 12.05 -10.79
C GLY A 33 -14.07 11.44 -9.82
N GLN A 34 -13.99 11.98 -8.63
CA GLN A 34 -13.07 11.52 -7.61
C GLN A 34 -13.51 10.17 -7.02
N ARG A 35 -12.63 9.20 -7.05
CA ARG A 35 -12.86 7.86 -6.52
C ARG A 35 -11.63 7.38 -5.78
N GLU A 36 -11.84 6.65 -4.68
CA GLU A 36 -10.77 6.18 -3.82
C GLU A 36 -10.98 4.70 -3.47
N ARG A 37 -9.90 3.95 -3.39
CA ARG A 37 -9.86 2.63 -2.77
C ARG A 37 -8.75 2.62 -1.73
N ARG A 38 -9.05 1.99 -0.61
CA ARG A 38 -8.16 1.93 0.55
C ARG A 38 -8.14 0.50 1.08
N GLN A 39 -6.94 0.03 1.40
CA GLN A 39 -6.77 -1.29 2.00
C GLN A 39 -5.71 -1.21 3.09
N ARG A 40 -6.05 -1.72 4.29
CA ARG A 40 -5.09 -1.83 5.37
C ARG A 40 -4.22 -3.06 5.17
N ILE A 41 -2.90 -2.87 5.21
CA ILE A 41 -1.90 -3.93 5.21
C ILE A 41 -1.38 -4.09 6.63
N VAL A 42 -1.40 -5.31 7.15
CA VAL A 42 -0.88 -5.64 8.48
C VAL A 42 0.40 -6.44 8.31
N PHE A 43 1.47 -6.00 8.95
CA PHE A 43 2.76 -6.70 8.89
C PHE A 43 2.68 -8.04 9.63
N SER A 44 3.46 -9.01 9.16
CA SER A 44 3.54 -10.33 9.81
C SER A 44 4.17 -10.26 11.20
N THR A 45 5.08 -9.29 11.38
CA THR A 45 5.74 -9.01 12.64
C THR A 45 5.79 -7.50 12.83
N PRO A 46 5.42 -6.98 14.01
CA PRO A 46 5.50 -5.53 14.24
C PRO A 46 6.96 -5.04 14.19
N PHE A 47 7.14 -3.85 13.66
CA PHE A 47 8.41 -3.15 13.73
C PHE A 47 8.58 -2.50 15.12
N LYS A 48 9.82 -2.19 15.48
CA LYS A 48 10.12 -1.52 16.73
C LYS A 48 9.68 -0.06 16.75
N GLU A 49 9.67 0.56 15.57
CA GLU A 49 9.16 1.90 15.33
C GLU A 49 8.55 1.94 13.93
N ASP A 50 7.93 3.05 13.57
CA ASP A 50 7.26 3.16 12.27
C ASP A 50 8.26 2.89 11.15
N PRO A 51 8.00 1.90 10.27
CA PRO A 51 8.91 1.59 9.16
C PRO A 51 8.80 2.63 8.04
N THR A 52 9.75 2.56 7.13
CA THR A 52 9.65 3.23 5.84
C THR A 52 8.94 2.31 4.87
N VAL A 53 7.90 2.81 4.21
CA VAL A 53 7.07 2.02 3.30
C VAL A 53 7.11 2.64 1.92
N GLN A 54 7.29 1.79 0.91
CA GLN A 54 7.20 2.16 -0.50
C GLN A 54 6.15 1.29 -1.17
N ALA A 55 5.25 1.91 -1.91
CA ALA A 55 4.24 1.22 -2.70
C ALA A 55 4.34 1.65 -4.16
N SER A 56 4.04 0.73 -5.06
CA SER A 56 4.08 0.98 -6.50
C SER A 56 3.00 0.18 -7.21
N LEU A 57 2.58 0.68 -8.36
CA LEU A 57 1.67 -0.06 -9.24
C LEU A 57 2.43 -1.23 -9.87
N ALA A 58 1.98 -2.45 -9.59
CA ALA A 58 2.52 -3.66 -10.20
C ALA A 58 1.75 -4.05 -11.46
N LEU A 59 0.48 -3.71 -11.51
CA LEU A 59 -0.38 -3.90 -12.67
C LEU A 59 -1.45 -2.82 -12.67
N TRP A 60 -1.69 -2.25 -13.84
CA TRP A 60 -2.85 -1.41 -14.07
C TRP A 60 -3.47 -1.78 -15.42
N ASP A 61 -4.79 -1.81 -15.45
CA ASP A 61 -5.56 -2.12 -16.65
C ASP A 61 -6.60 -1.03 -16.80
N VAL A 62 -6.39 -0.14 -17.74
CA VAL A 62 -7.13 1.10 -17.91
C VAL A 62 -7.77 1.11 -19.30
N ASP A 63 -8.99 1.65 -19.39
CA ASP A 63 -9.63 1.88 -20.67
C ASP A 63 -8.73 2.77 -21.54
N ASN A 64 -8.38 2.29 -22.74
CA ASN A 64 -7.52 3.03 -23.65
C ASN A 64 -8.17 4.27 -24.26
N ALA A 65 -9.48 4.42 -24.10
CA ALA A 65 -10.22 5.59 -24.56
C ALA A 65 -10.22 6.74 -23.55
N THR A 66 -9.66 6.53 -22.36
CA THR A 66 -9.57 7.54 -21.30
C THR A 66 -8.12 7.80 -20.90
N ALA A 67 -7.87 8.96 -20.31
CA ALA A 67 -6.57 9.27 -19.79
C ALA A 67 -6.34 8.53 -18.46
N MET A 68 -5.12 8.10 -18.20
CA MET A 68 -4.74 7.49 -16.91
C MET A 68 -4.45 8.58 -15.90
N ARG A 69 -5.26 8.64 -14.86
CA ARG A 69 -5.05 9.51 -13.70
C ARG A 69 -5.02 8.62 -12.48
N ALA A 70 -3.89 8.63 -11.79
CA ALA A 70 -3.71 7.76 -10.63
C ALA A 70 -2.79 8.41 -9.61
N ASP A 71 -3.15 8.29 -8.35
CA ASP A 71 -2.34 8.68 -7.22
C ASP A 71 -2.33 7.52 -6.24
N LEU A 72 -1.14 6.99 -5.96
CA LEU A 72 -0.97 5.90 -5.02
C LEU A 72 -0.14 6.38 -3.84
N ARG A 73 -0.64 6.13 -2.64
CA ARG A 73 0.04 6.52 -1.40
C ARG A 73 0.02 5.40 -0.38
N SER A 74 1.04 5.40 0.46
CA SER A 74 1.02 4.69 1.72
C SER A 74 0.73 5.72 2.81
N GLU A 75 -0.32 5.48 3.60
CA GLU A 75 -0.78 6.39 4.66
C GLU A 75 -0.92 5.64 5.97
N ASN A 76 -1.02 6.39 7.06
CA ASN A 76 -1.25 5.83 8.40
C ASN A 76 -0.26 4.72 8.75
N ILE A 77 1.02 4.98 8.49
CA ILE A 77 2.09 4.03 8.76
C ILE A 77 2.29 3.95 10.27
N THR A 78 2.20 2.73 10.79
CA THR A 78 2.43 2.41 12.19
C THR A 78 3.39 1.22 12.29
N GLU A 79 3.73 0.86 13.51
CA GLU A 79 4.55 -0.34 13.78
C GLU A 79 3.88 -1.61 13.24
N ASP A 80 2.55 -1.64 13.19
CA ASP A 80 1.77 -2.83 12.86
C ASP A 80 1.37 -2.92 11.39
N GLY A 81 1.36 -1.83 10.66
CA GLY A 81 0.87 -1.81 9.28
C GLY A 81 0.75 -0.43 8.67
N PHE A 82 0.09 -0.38 7.54
CA PHE A 82 -0.14 0.87 6.81
C PHE A 82 -1.35 0.74 5.89
N ASP A 83 -1.83 1.86 5.37
CA ASP A 83 -2.89 1.88 4.38
C ASP A 83 -2.32 2.09 2.98
N LEU A 84 -2.73 1.22 2.06
CA LEU A 84 -2.62 1.49 0.63
C LEU A 84 -3.81 2.36 0.24
N VAL A 85 -3.55 3.51 -0.39
CA VAL A 85 -4.61 4.44 -0.81
C VAL A 85 -4.40 4.76 -2.28
N PHE A 86 -5.39 4.44 -3.08
CA PHE A 86 -5.39 4.70 -4.52
C PHE A 86 -6.52 5.66 -4.85
N ARG A 87 -6.21 6.73 -5.57
CA ARG A 87 -7.18 7.72 -6.03
C ARG A 87 -7.09 7.90 -7.53
N THR A 88 -8.25 8.09 -8.14
CA THR A 88 -8.37 8.53 -9.52
C THR A 88 -9.45 9.60 -9.62
N TRP A 89 -9.52 10.27 -10.76
CA TRP A 89 -10.48 11.36 -10.96
C TRP A 89 -10.79 11.53 -12.45
N GLY A 90 -11.76 12.39 -12.72
CA GLY A 90 -12.16 12.68 -14.09
C GLY A 90 -12.87 11.51 -14.74
N ASP A 91 -12.59 11.28 -16.02
CA ASP A 91 -13.19 10.23 -16.81
C ASP A 91 -12.40 8.92 -16.82
N THR A 92 -11.33 8.82 -16.06
CA THR A 92 -10.48 7.62 -16.02
C THR A 92 -11.30 6.40 -15.65
N ARG A 93 -11.18 5.32 -16.44
CA ARG A 93 -11.85 4.04 -16.21
C ARG A 93 -10.79 2.99 -16.01
N ILE A 94 -10.80 2.39 -14.84
CA ILE A 94 -9.78 1.42 -14.43
C ILE A 94 -10.43 0.08 -14.16
N ALA A 95 -10.03 -0.94 -14.93
CA ALA A 95 -10.56 -2.28 -14.78
C ALA A 95 -10.04 -2.97 -13.53
N ARG A 96 -8.75 -2.85 -13.25
CA ARG A 96 -8.11 -3.48 -12.09
C ARG A 96 -6.75 -2.86 -11.82
N VAL A 97 -6.35 -2.95 -10.56
CA VAL A 97 -5.04 -2.48 -10.08
C VAL A 97 -4.47 -3.48 -9.09
N ARG A 98 -3.21 -3.83 -9.27
CA ARG A 98 -2.42 -4.59 -8.31
C ARG A 98 -1.25 -3.74 -7.85
N ILE A 99 -1.00 -3.76 -6.55
CA ILE A 99 0.02 -2.95 -5.89
C ILE A 99 1.11 -3.88 -5.36
N ALA A 100 2.36 -3.51 -5.58
CA ALA A 100 3.50 -4.09 -4.89
C ALA A 100 3.98 -3.12 -3.81
N TRP A 101 4.41 -3.62 -2.68
CA TRP A 101 4.90 -2.79 -1.60
C TRP A 101 6.06 -3.46 -0.86
N PHE A 102 6.86 -2.65 -0.19
CA PHE A 102 7.79 -3.13 0.82
C PHE A 102 7.86 -2.15 1.98
N ALA A 103 8.23 -2.68 3.14
CA ALA A 103 8.47 -1.91 4.34
C ALA A 103 9.82 -2.31 4.91
N ILE A 104 10.57 -1.34 5.40
CA ILE A 104 11.87 -1.56 6.01
C ILE A 104 11.96 -0.77 7.31
N GLY A 105 12.46 -1.41 8.36
CA GLY A 105 12.60 -0.76 9.65
C GLY A 105 13.28 -1.63 10.67
N PRO A 106 13.55 -1.08 11.86
CA PRO A 106 14.14 -1.84 12.94
C PRO A 106 13.13 -2.83 13.53
N LEU A 107 13.60 -4.02 13.84
CA LEU A 107 12.80 -5.02 14.53
C LEU A 107 13.16 -5.04 16.01
N HIS A 108 12.24 -5.55 16.82
CA HIS A 108 12.55 -5.83 18.21
C HIS A 108 13.63 -6.90 18.27
N HIS A 109 14.59 -6.69 19.13
CA HIS A 109 15.59 -7.68 19.42
C HIS A 109 15.05 -8.61 20.50
N GLU A 110 15.50 -9.86 20.52
CA GLU A 110 15.06 -10.84 21.52
C GLU A 110 15.21 -10.30 22.95
N GLU A 111 16.29 -9.56 23.20
CA GLU A 111 16.55 -8.94 24.50
C GLU A 111 15.55 -7.84 24.88
N ASP A 112 14.86 -7.25 23.90
CA ASP A 112 13.86 -6.21 24.15
C ASP A 112 12.63 -6.76 24.89
N TRP A 113 12.42 -8.07 24.84
CA TRP A 113 11.30 -8.75 25.47
C TRP A 113 11.60 -9.28 26.86
N ASP A 114 12.86 -9.33 27.23
CA ASP A 114 13.37 -9.90 28.47
C ASP A 114 13.79 -8.80 29.45
N VAL A 115 12.95 -7.81 29.64
CA VAL A 115 13.32 -6.60 30.39
C VAL A 115 13.10 -6.72 31.89
N TYR A 116 12.71 -7.84 32.38
CA TYR A 116 12.51 -8.02 33.84
C TYR A 116 12.78 -9.41 34.26
#